data_6709331a35745737464d2623cf470012
#
_entry.id   6709331a35745737464d2623cf470012
#
_cell.length_a   1.000
_cell.length_b   1.000
_cell.length_c   1.000
_cell.angle_alpha   90.00
_cell.angle_beta   90.00
_cell.angle_gamma   90.00
#
_symmetry.space_group_name_H-M   'P 1'
#
loop_
_entity.id
_entity.type
_entity.pdbx_description
1 polymer ?
#
loop_
_entity_poly.entity_id
_entity_poly.type
_entity_poly.pdbx_seq_one_letter_code
_entity_poly.pdbx_strand_id
1 'polypeptide(L)'
;MAGRSIPINLPAGPFRFIALDVETASRDSASICQIGIACVRSDNRIETFTTYVNPEQSFAPFNTELHGIDAETVATAPSFPEAWGQLKPLLQLHHLVQHSGFDSKAISAACRAYRLPNADLSWSDSVKIARRAWPEFKGNGGHGLGNLKRELGLSFQHHDAGEDARAAAQVVLLAEDRLGKSFDAISGTARKAQFNLPLGPP
;
A
#
# COMPACT_ATOMS: atom_id res chain seq x y z
N MET A 1 -6.46 27.40 15.77
CA MET A 1 -6.65 27.74 14.35
C MET A 1 -6.68 26.43 13.58
N ALA A 2 -7.78 26.08 12.94
CA ALA A 2 -7.84 24.89 12.11
C ALA A 2 -6.93 25.12 10.88
N GLY A 3 -5.82 24.38 10.81
CA GLY A 3 -4.94 24.40 9.65
C GLY A 3 -5.76 24.06 8.40
N ARG A 4 -5.63 24.84 7.33
CA ARG A 4 -6.19 24.50 6.03
C ARG A 4 -5.45 23.25 5.55
N SER A 5 -6.06 22.09 5.65
CA SER A 5 -5.60 20.87 5.02
C SER A 5 -5.47 21.13 3.50
N ILE A 6 -4.25 20.95 2.97
CA ILE A 6 -4.01 21.04 1.52
C ILE A 6 -4.78 19.87 0.88
N PRO A 7 -5.70 20.12 -0.07
CA PRO A 7 -6.44 19.04 -0.72
C PRO A 7 -5.48 18.12 -1.48
N ILE A 8 -5.56 16.84 -1.22
CA ILE A 8 -4.83 15.80 -1.93
C ILE A 8 -5.68 15.39 -3.14
N ASN A 9 -5.12 15.47 -4.35
CA ASN A 9 -5.82 15.04 -5.56
C ASN A 9 -5.66 13.52 -5.76
N LEU A 10 -6.54 12.75 -5.12
CA LEU A 10 -6.53 11.29 -5.18
C LEU A 10 -7.11 10.76 -6.49
N PRO A 11 -6.63 9.60 -6.98
CA PRO A 11 -7.30 8.87 -8.05
C PRO A 11 -8.76 8.60 -7.71
N ALA A 12 -9.66 8.81 -8.67
CA ALA A 12 -11.09 8.66 -8.48
C ALA A 12 -11.67 7.56 -9.38
N GLY A 13 -12.70 6.87 -8.88
CA GLY A 13 -13.45 5.85 -9.60
C GLY A 13 -13.31 4.45 -9.01
N PRO A 14 -13.95 3.45 -9.66
CA PRO A 14 -13.85 2.07 -9.21
C PRO A 14 -12.47 1.50 -9.54
N PHE A 15 -11.87 0.82 -8.55
CA PHE A 15 -10.63 0.08 -8.71
C PHE A 15 -10.84 -1.39 -8.35
N ARG A 16 -10.12 -2.27 -9.02
CA ARG A 16 -10.09 -3.72 -8.72
C ARG A 16 -9.50 -3.97 -7.34
N PHE A 17 -8.41 -3.29 -7.06
CA PHE A 17 -7.72 -3.25 -5.77
C PHE A 17 -6.78 -2.02 -5.73
N ILE A 18 -6.27 -1.72 -4.56
CA ILE A 18 -5.27 -0.66 -4.36
C ILE A 18 -4.07 -1.28 -3.65
N ALA A 19 -2.88 -1.19 -4.25
CA ALA A 19 -1.64 -1.49 -3.52
C ALA A 19 -1.23 -0.26 -2.72
N LEU A 20 -0.67 -0.48 -1.53
CA LEU A 20 -0.20 0.56 -0.63
C LEU A 20 1.14 0.16 -0.04
N ASP A 21 2.03 1.14 0.03
CA ASP A 21 3.32 1.05 0.67
C ASP A 21 3.59 2.30 1.50
N VAL A 22 4.43 2.20 2.53
CA VAL A 22 4.81 3.32 3.38
C VAL A 22 6.29 3.32 3.70
N GLU A 23 6.89 4.54 3.74
CA GLU A 23 8.21 4.74 4.31
C GLU A 23 8.10 5.32 5.73
N THR A 24 9.06 4.97 6.59
CA THR A 24 9.09 5.41 7.98
C THR A 24 10.37 6.16 8.30
N ALA A 25 10.27 7.24 9.09
CA ALA A 25 11.39 8.06 9.50
C ALA A 25 12.39 7.32 10.42
N SER A 26 11.95 6.26 11.11
CA SER A 26 12.75 5.52 12.07
C SER A 26 12.25 4.06 12.20
N ARG A 27 12.82 3.33 13.18
CA ARG A 27 12.34 1.97 13.55
C ARG A 27 10.96 1.96 14.22
N ASP A 28 10.47 3.12 14.64
CA ASP A 28 9.08 3.25 15.09
C ASP A 28 8.14 3.15 13.89
N SER A 29 7.35 2.09 13.82
CA SER A 29 6.39 1.89 12.74
C SER A 29 5.34 2.99 12.65
N ALA A 30 5.13 3.80 13.71
CA ALA A 30 4.22 4.94 13.69
C ALA A 30 4.81 6.17 12.98
N SER A 31 6.13 6.20 12.72
CA SER A 31 6.84 7.35 12.14
C SER A 31 6.71 7.43 10.61
N ILE A 32 5.51 7.21 10.07
CA ILE A 32 5.26 7.24 8.62
C ILE A 32 5.65 8.60 8.06
N CYS A 33 6.56 8.62 7.06
CA CYS A 33 7.03 9.85 6.38
C CYS A 33 6.66 9.92 4.89
N GLN A 34 6.21 8.81 4.29
CA GLN A 34 5.65 8.79 2.94
C GLN A 34 4.57 7.70 2.86
N ILE A 35 3.51 7.96 2.09
CA ILE A 35 2.47 6.99 1.75
C ILE A 35 2.32 6.99 0.24
N GLY A 36 2.47 5.80 -0.36
CA GLY A 36 2.23 5.56 -1.77
C GLY A 36 1.05 4.63 -1.99
N ILE A 37 0.23 4.92 -2.99
CA ILE A 37 -0.83 4.02 -3.44
C ILE A 37 -0.76 3.80 -4.95
N ALA A 38 -1.12 2.62 -5.37
CA ALA A 38 -1.25 2.23 -6.77
C ALA A 38 -2.64 1.62 -7.01
N CYS A 39 -3.50 2.39 -7.65
CA CYS A 39 -4.90 2.06 -7.92
C CYS A 39 -5.01 1.29 -9.24
N VAL A 40 -5.47 0.06 -9.22
CA VAL A 40 -5.57 -0.80 -10.40
C VAL A 40 -6.97 -0.74 -10.99
N ARG A 41 -7.08 -0.27 -12.24
CA ARG A 41 -8.32 -0.15 -13.01
C ARG A 41 -8.81 -1.51 -13.52
N SER A 42 -10.06 -1.56 -14.00
CA SER A 42 -10.64 -2.76 -14.62
C SER A 42 -9.90 -3.24 -15.87
N ASP A 43 -9.22 -2.33 -16.57
CA ASP A 43 -8.38 -2.61 -17.74
C ASP A 43 -6.89 -2.83 -17.38
N ASN A 44 -6.58 -3.04 -16.11
CA ASN A 44 -5.24 -3.26 -15.54
C ASN A 44 -4.31 -2.03 -15.61
N ARG A 45 -4.77 -0.86 -16.03
CA ARG A 45 -3.98 0.37 -15.87
C ARG A 45 -3.80 0.68 -14.39
N ILE A 46 -2.60 1.14 -14.05
CA ILE A 46 -2.22 1.52 -12.68
C ILE A 46 -2.09 3.04 -12.62
N GLU A 47 -2.82 3.65 -11.70
CA GLU A 47 -2.69 5.06 -11.36
C GLU A 47 -2.03 5.17 -10.00
N THR A 48 -0.89 5.86 -9.93
CA THR A 48 -0.15 6.04 -8.68
C THR A 48 -0.42 7.42 -8.07
N PHE A 49 -0.39 7.46 -6.77
CA PHE A 49 -0.38 8.69 -6.00
C PHE A 49 0.56 8.52 -4.81
N THR A 50 1.35 9.55 -4.53
CA THR A 50 2.29 9.57 -3.42
C THR A 50 2.15 10.88 -2.65
N THR A 51 2.24 10.81 -1.33
CA THR A 51 2.29 11.99 -0.46
C THR A 51 3.33 11.83 0.61
N TYR A 52 4.09 12.89 0.86
CA TYR A 52 4.88 12.99 2.09
C TYR A 52 3.98 13.19 3.29
N VAL A 53 4.46 12.77 4.43
CA VAL A 53 3.81 12.92 5.74
C VAL A 53 4.85 13.44 6.72
N ASN A 54 4.54 14.48 7.45
CA ASN A 54 5.38 14.90 8.57
C ASN A 54 5.11 13.98 9.77
N PRO A 55 6.06 13.11 10.14
CA PRO A 55 5.86 12.17 11.25
C PRO A 55 5.90 12.83 12.63
N GLU A 56 6.24 14.13 12.71
CA GLU A 56 6.44 14.88 13.95
C GLU A 56 7.45 14.20 14.91
N GLN A 57 8.40 13.46 14.31
CA GLN A 57 9.44 12.69 14.99
C GLN A 57 10.79 12.88 14.29
N SER A 58 11.87 12.52 14.97
CA SER A 58 13.22 12.56 14.40
C SER A 58 13.44 11.44 13.38
N PHE A 59 14.24 11.73 12.36
CA PHE A 59 14.67 10.77 11.36
C PHE A 59 15.92 10.02 11.84
N ALA A 60 15.92 8.70 11.68
CA ALA A 60 17.10 7.88 11.89
C ALA A 60 17.97 7.91 10.61
N PRO A 61 19.30 8.12 10.74
CA PRO A 61 20.19 8.20 9.57
C PRO A 61 20.06 7.01 8.60
N PHE A 62 19.92 5.80 9.13
CA PHE A 62 19.72 4.61 8.32
C PHE A 62 18.46 4.68 7.42
N ASN A 63 17.35 5.20 7.96
CA ASN A 63 16.11 5.33 7.20
C ASN A 63 16.25 6.40 6.11
N THR A 64 16.82 7.57 6.47
CA THR A 64 17.10 8.63 5.49
C THR A 64 18.04 8.15 4.36
N GLU A 65 19.09 7.40 4.69
CA GLU A 65 19.98 6.81 3.69
C GLU A 65 19.26 5.83 2.76
N LEU A 66 18.28 5.07 3.30
CA LEU A 66 17.54 4.05 2.58
C LEU A 66 16.58 4.64 1.53
N HIS A 67 15.75 5.62 1.91
CA HIS A 67 14.67 6.19 1.05
C HIS A 67 14.90 7.64 0.65
N GLY A 68 15.96 8.30 1.17
CA GLY A 68 16.30 9.68 0.80
C GLY A 68 15.42 10.77 1.42
N ILE A 69 14.45 10.42 2.27
CA ILE A 69 13.54 11.37 2.91
C ILE A 69 14.11 11.79 4.27
N ASP A 70 14.12 13.08 4.54
CA ASP A 70 14.58 13.68 5.78
C ASP A 70 13.56 14.67 6.37
N ALA A 71 13.91 15.30 7.48
CA ALA A 71 13.06 16.27 8.15
C ALA A 71 12.77 17.53 7.32
N GLU A 72 13.70 17.95 6.44
CA GLU A 72 13.54 19.09 5.56
C GLU A 72 12.53 18.77 4.44
N THR A 73 12.64 17.57 3.86
CA THR A 73 11.73 17.08 2.83
C THR A 73 10.26 17.11 3.28
N VAL A 74 9.99 16.77 4.54
CA VAL A 74 8.62 16.68 5.07
C VAL A 74 8.17 17.87 5.90
N ALA A 75 9.01 18.91 6.01
CA ALA A 75 8.75 20.04 6.91
C ALA A 75 7.40 20.74 6.70
N THR A 76 6.93 20.80 5.44
CA THR A 76 5.64 21.39 5.06
C THR A 76 4.57 20.37 4.69
N ALA A 77 4.88 19.08 4.82
CA ALA A 77 3.94 18.01 4.53
C ALA A 77 2.84 17.94 5.63
N PRO A 78 1.65 17.44 5.30
CA PRO A 78 0.60 17.21 6.29
C PRO A 78 1.07 16.23 7.36
N SER A 79 0.54 16.36 8.57
CA SER A 79 0.67 15.35 9.62
C SER A 79 -0.05 14.05 9.22
N PHE A 80 0.27 12.93 9.89
CA PHE A 80 -0.42 11.67 9.61
C PHE A 80 -1.95 11.76 9.73
N PRO A 81 -2.55 12.39 10.77
CA PRO A 81 -3.99 12.57 10.86
C PRO A 81 -4.61 13.30 9.65
N GLU A 82 -3.92 14.33 9.15
CA GLU A 82 -4.41 15.12 8.00
C GLU A 82 -4.36 14.32 6.68
N ALA A 83 -3.23 13.67 6.40
CA ALA A 83 -3.07 12.79 5.22
C ALA A 83 -4.03 11.60 5.29
N TRP A 84 -4.11 10.95 6.46
CA TRP A 84 -4.96 9.79 6.69
C TRP A 84 -6.44 10.11 6.55
N GLY A 85 -6.87 11.27 7.06
CA GLY A 85 -8.25 11.74 6.92
C GLY A 85 -8.72 11.86 5.47
N GLN A 86 -7.81 12.17 4.55
CA GLN A 86 -8.10 12.25 3.12
C GLN A 86 -8.00 10.90 2.40
N LEU A 87 -7.02 10.06 2.77
CA LEU A 87 -6.78 8.75 2.14
C LEU A 87 -7.78 7.68 2.59
N LYS A 88 -8.11 7.64 3.88
CA LYS A 88 -8.93 6.61 4.50
C LYS A 88 -10.26 6.33 3.78
N PRO A 89 -11.06 7.34 3.35
CA PRO A 89 -12.32 7.07 2.66
C PRO A 89 -12.15 6.26 1.38
N LEU A 90 -11.09 6.54 0.59
CA LEU A 90 -10.77 5.77 -0.62
C LEU A 90 -10.33 4.34 -0.27
N LEU A 91 -9.45 4.20 0.71
CA LEU A 91 -8.87 2.92 1.08
C LEU A 91 -9.90 1.95 1.69
N GLN A 92 -10.89 2.46 2.43
CA GLN A 92 -11.97 1.65 3.01
C GLN A 92 -12.94 1.07 1.97
N LEU A 93 -13.03 1.67 0.79
CA LEU A 93 -13.92 1.20 -0.28
C LEU A 93 -13.30 0.05 -1.09
N HIS A 94 -12.01 -0.22 -0.92
CA HIS A 94 -11.28 -1.15 -1.77
C HIS A 94 -10.53 -2.22 -0.96
N HIS A 95 -10.29 -3.36 -1.59
CA HIS A 95 -9.36 -4.34 -1.03
C HIS A 95 -7.93 -3.87 -1.25
N LEU A 96 -7.11 -3.91 -0.20
CA LEU A 96 -5.74 -3.41 -0.23
C LEU A 96 -4.74 -4.56 -0.43
N VAL A 97 -3.64 -4.23 -1.10
CA VAL A 97 -2.47 -5.10 -1.28
C VAL A 97 -1.27 -4.41 -0.65
N GLN A 98 -0.46 -5.17 0.07
CA GLN A 98 0.84 -4.74 0.58
C GLN A 98 1.92 -5.74 0.17
N HIS A 99 3.19 -5.32 0.17
CA HIS A 99 4.28 -6.26 -0.05
C HIS A 99 4.96 -6.62 1.27
N SER A 100 4.48 -7.66 1.93
CA SER A 100 4.70 -8.06 3.32
C SER A 100 3.67 -7.45 4.29
N GLY A 101 3.76 -7.80 5.58
CA GLY A 101 2.82 -7.31 6.59
C GLY A 101 3.26 -6.01 7.29
N PHE A 102 4.21 -5.26 6.72
CA PHE A 102 4.76 -4.06 7.36
C PHE A 102 3.76 -2.89 7.31
N ASP A 103 3.21 -2.59 6.13
CA ASP A 103 2.40 -1.40 5.88
C ASP A 103 1.13 -1.36 6.72
N SER A 104 0.40 -2.47 6.79
CA SER A 104 -0.78 -2.59 7.63
C SER A 104 -0.47 -2.40 9.12
N LYS A 105 0.71 -2.85 9.58
CA LYS A 105 1.18 -2.63 10.95
C LYS A 105 1.55 -1.18 11.19
N ALA A 106 2.23 -0.53 10.23
CA ALA A 106 2.62 0.87 10.31
C ALA A 106 1.39 1.78 10.37
N ILE A 107 0.42 1.60 9.47
CA ILE A 107 -0.86 2.32 9.52
C ILE A 107 -1.57 2.13 10.86
N SER A 108 -1.64 0.89 11.37
CA SER A 108 -2.27 0.61 12.64
C SER A 108 -1.50 1.24 13.82
N ALA A 109 -0.17 1.26 13.76
CA ALA A 109 0.68 1.89 14.78
C ALA A 109 0.49 3.41 14.77
N ALA A 110 0.49 4.04 13.60
CA ALA A 110 0.25 5.48 13.47
C ALA A 110 -1.17 5.86 13.93
N CYS A 111 -2.20 5.12 13.57
CA CYS A 111 -3.55 5.34 14.09
C CYS A 111 -3.57 5.30 15.63
N ARG A 112 -2.91 4.34 16.27
CA ARG A 112 -2.83 4.27 17.73
C ARG A 112 -2.06 5.45 18.34
N ALA A 113 -0.92 5.83 17.76
CA ALA A 113 -0.09 6.93 18.24
C ALA A 113 -0.87 8.25 18.24
N TYR A 114 -1.64 8.50 17.20
CA TYR A 114 -2.48 9.70 17.06
C TYR A 114 -3.91 9.54 17.64
N ARG A 115 -4.20 8.44 18.35
CA ARG A 115 -5.53 8.14 18.95
C ARG A 115 -6.67 8.20 17.92
N LEU A 116 -6.40 7.81 16.70
CA LEU A 116 -7.40 7.70 15.64
C LEU A 116 -8.10 6.32 15.71
N PRO A 117 -9.38 6.24 15.32
CA PRO A 117 -10.06 4.96 15.20
C PRO A 117 -9.32 4.06 14.19
N ASN A 118 -9.13 2.78 14.55
CA ASN A 118 -8.66 1.78 13.60
C ASN A 118 -9.58 1.78 12.38
N ALA A 119 -8.98 1.80 11.20
CA ALA A 119 -9.72 1.59 9.97
C ALA A 119 -9.95 0.09 9.78
N ASP A 120 -11.19 -0.29 9.48
CA ASP A 120 -11.50 -1.64 9.02
C ASP A 120 -11.06 -1.75 7.55
N LEU A 121 -9.83 -2.21 7.34
CA LEU A 121 -9.20 -2.37 6.03
C LEU A 121 -8.99 -3.85 5.72
N SER A 122 -9.29 -4.24 4.49
CA SER A 122 -9.09 -5.60 4.00
C SER A 122 -7.77 -5.69 3.24
N TRP A 123 -6.89 -6.63 3.62
CA TRP A 123 -5.53 -6.72 3.10
C TRP A 123 -5.21 -8.08 2.49
N SER A 124 -4.48 -8.06 1.38
CA SER A 124 -3.72 -9.19 0.84
C SER A 124 -2.23 -8.90 0.83
N ASP A 125 -1.43 -9.95 0.91
CA ASP A 125 0.03 -9.88 0.90
C ASP A 125 0.55 -10.40 -0.44
N SER A 126 1.14 -9.52 -1.25
CA SER A 126 1.68 -9.85 -2.56
C SER A 126 2.88 -10.80 -2.50
N VAL A 127 3.61 -10.87 -1.38
CA VAL A 127 4.64 -11.91 -1.15
C VAL A 127 4.00 -13.30 -1.15
N LYS A 128 2.84 -13.45 -0.48
CA LYS A 128 2.11 -14.73 -0.45
C LYS A 128 1.56 -15.09 -1.82
N ILE A 129 1.10 -14.10 -2.59
CA ILE A 129 0.65 -14.27 -3.98
C ILE A 129 1.84 -14.69 -4.84
N ALA A 130 2.97 -13.99 -4.77
CA ALA A 130 4.17 -14.30 -5.52
C ALA A 130 4.72 -15.71 -5.21
N ARG A 131 4.67 -16.13 -3.95
CA ARG A 131 5.07 -17.51 -3.57
C ARG A 131 4.24 -18.60 -4.23
N ARG A 132 3.00 -18.32 -4.56
CA ARG A 132 2.14 -19.27 -5.30
C ARG A 132 2.40 -19.23 -6.80
N ALA A 133 2.65 -18.04 -7.34
CA ALA A 133 2.89 -17.85 -8.76
C ALA A 133 4.29 -18.32 -9.19
N TRP A 134 5.30 -18.12 -8.36
CA TRP A 134 6.71 -18.43 -8.65
C TRP A 134 7.35 -19.20 -7.49
N PRO A 135 6.93 -20.44 -7.21
CA PRO A 135 7.50 -21.27 -6.14
C PRO A 135 9.00 -21.53 -6.33
N GLU A 136 9.51 -21.48 -7.57
CA GLU A 136 10.91 -21.65 -7.95
C GLU A 136 11.85 -20.59 -7.38
N PHE A 137 11.35 -19.43 -6.97
CA PHE A 137 12.18 -18.39 -6.34
C PHE A 137 12.51 -18.69 -4.87
N LYS A 138 11.86 -19.70 -4.27
CA LYS A 138 12.21 -20.16 -2.93
C LYS A 138 13.63 -20.72 -2.93
N GLY A 139 14.52 -20.11 -2.15
CA GLY A 139 15.96 -20.46 -2.14
C GLY A 139 16.80 -19.75 -3.22
N ASN A 140 16.15 -19.07 -4.19
CA ASN A 140 16.81 -18.33 -5.28
C ASN A 140 16.50 -16.83 -5.14
N GLY A 141 16.97 -16.16 -4.10
CA GLY A 141 16.72 -14.75 -3.82
C GLY A 141 15.36 -14.45 -3.16
N GLY A 142 14.42 -15.41 -3.17
CA GLY A 142 13.12 -15.26 -2.49
C GLY A 142 12.11 -14.39 -3.23
N HIS A 143 11.12 -13.86 -2.49
CA HIS A 143 9.98 -13.15 -3.05
C HIS A 143 9.88 -11.69 -2.54
N GLY A 144 11.01 -11.10 -2.11
CA GLY A 144 11.10 -9.66 -1.84
C GLY A 144 11.09 -8.85 -3.13
N LEU A 145 10.63 -7.58 -3.09
CA LEU A 145 10.51 -6.72 -4.28
C LEU A 145 11.82 -6.60 -5.06
N GLY A 146 12.96 -6.49 -4.38
CA GLY A 146 14.27 -6.43 -5.04
C GLY A 146 14.59 -7.66 -5.89
N ASN A 147 14.25 -8.87 -5.43
CA ASN A 147 14.40 -10.08 -6.24
C ASN A 147 13.37 -10.15 -7.36
N LEU A 148 12.11 -9.88 -7.05
CA LEU A 148 11.03 -9.87 -8.06
C LEU A 148 11.30 -8.82 -9.15
N LYS A 149 11.88 -7.67 -8.81
CA LYS A 149 12.35 -6.66 -9.78
C LYS A 149 13.25 -7.28 -10.84
N ARG A 150 14.25 -8.02 -10.40
CA ARG A 150 15.23 -8.66 -11.30
C ARG A 150 14.60 -9.80 -12.10
N GLU A 151 13.90 -10.71 -11.44
CA GLU A 151 13.38 -11.94 -12.04
C GLU A 151 12.17 -11.71 -12.96
N LEU A 152 11.34 -10.69 -12.66
CA LEU A 152 10.15 -10.35 -13.44
C LEU A 152 10.36 -9.15 -14.37
N GLY A 153 11.57 -8.58 -14.42
CA GLY A 153 11.87 -7.41 -15.26
C GLY A 153 11.11 -6.14 -14.88
N LEU A 154 10.79 -5.95 -13.59
CA LEU A 154 10.09 -4.75 -13.13
C LEU A 154 11.06 -3.56 -13.12
N SER A 155 10.56 -2.38 -13.51
CA SER A 155 11.32 -1.14 -13.49
C SER A 155 10.68 -0.16 -12.51
N PHE A 156 11.38 0.11 -11.39
CA PHE A 156 10.95 1.06 -10.35
C PHE A 156 12.14 1.48 -9.49
N GLN A 157 12.01 2.62 -8.81
CA GLN A 157 12.94 3.05 -7.78
C GLN A 157 12.51 2.43 -6.44
N HIS A 158 13.33 1.52 -5.91
CA HIS A 158 13.06 0.89 -4.62
C HIS A 158 13.22 1.90 -3.48
N HIS A 159 12.38 1.78 -2.46
CA HIS A 159 12.27 2.72 -1.32
C HIS A 159 11.69 4.11 -1.70
N ASP A 160 10.85 4.16 -2.73
CA ASP A 160 9.85 5.18 -2.93
C ASP A 160 8.47 4.53 -2.79
N ALA A 161 7.67 4.97 -1.82
CA ALA A 161 6.41 4.30 -1.48
C ALA A 161 5.44 4.20 -2.68
N GLY A 162 5.41 5.19 -3.58
CA GLY A 162 4.57 5.12 -4.78
C GLY A 162 5.05 4.09 -5.78
N GLU A 163 6.36 4.02 -5.99
CA GLU A 163 6.99 3.05 -6.88
C GLU A 163 6.91 1.62 -6.32
N ASP A 164 7.11 1.44 -5.00
CA ASP A 164 6.99 0.12 -4.36
C ASP A 164 5.53 -0.36 -4.34
N ALA A 165 4.55 0.53 -4.09
CA ALA A 165 3.13 0.21 -4.26
C ALA A 165 2.80 -0.19 -5.71
N ARG A 166 3.34 0.53 -6.71
CA ARG A 166 3.17 0.19 -8.13
C ARG A 166 3.77 -1.17 -8.45
N ALA A 167 4.96 -1.45 -7.95
CA ALA A 167 5.62 -2.75 -8.11
C ALA A 167 4.81 -3.89 -7.47
N ALA A 168 4.28 -3.68 -6.26
CA ALA A 168 3.40 -4.66 -5.61
C ALA A 168 2.13 -4.94 -6.43
N ALA A 169 1.53 -3.91 -7.04
CA ALA A 169 0.39 -4.07 -7.94
C ALA A 169 0.78 -4.86 -9.20
N GLN A 170 1.93 -4.55 -9.82
CA GLN A 170 2.43 -5.29 -10.99
C GLN A 170 2.69 -6.77 -10.68
N VAL A 171 3.26 -7.07 -9.50
CA VAL A 171 3.45 -8.46 -9.05
C VAL A 171 2.12 -9.22 -9.01
N VAL A 172 1.05 -8.58 -8.52
CA VAL A 172 -0.29 -9.19 -8.49
C VAL A 172 -0.82 -9.44 -9.91
N LEU A 173 -0.72 -8.46 -10.81
CA LEU A 173 -1.18 -8.61 -12.20
C LEU A 173 -0.42 -9.72 -12.94
N LEU A 174 0.90 -9.77 -12.80
CA LEU A 174 1.70 -10.84 -13.37
C LEU A 174 1.38 -12.22 -12.76
N ALA A 175 1.01 -12.26 -11.47
CA ALA A 175 0.59 -13.49 -10.83
C ALA A 175 -0.78 -13.96 -11.33
N GLU A 176 -1.71 -13.05 -11.64
CA GLU A 176 -2.98 -13.37 -12.29
C GLU A 176 -2.74 -14.07 -13.63
N ASP A 177 -1.88 -13.49 -14.46
CA ASP A 177 -1.53 -14.05 -15.78
C ASP A 177 -0.85 -15.42 -15.63
N ARG A 178 0.11 -15.53 -14.74
CA ARG A 178 0.86 -16.78 -14.47
C ARG A 178 -0.03 -17.91 -13.97
N LEU A 179 -0.99 -17.59 -13.09
CA LEU A 179 -1.86 -18.58 -12.46
C LEU A 179 -3.17 -18.83 -13.26
N GLY A 180 -3.48 -18.00 -14.26
CA GLY A 180 -4.76 -18.03 -14.97
C GLY A 180 -5.96 -17.79 -14.04
N LYS A 181 -5.81 -16.94 -13.03
CA LYS A 181 -6.82 -16.68 -11.98
C LYS A 181 -6.93 -15.19 -11.68
N SER A 182 -8.15 -14.70 -11.48
CA SER A 182 -8.37 -13.31 -11.07
C SER A 182 -7.84 -13.04 -9.65
N PHE A 183 -7.57 -11.78 -9.36
CA PHE A 183 -7.16 -11.31 -8.03
C PHE A 183 -8.13 -11.80 -6.94
N ASP A 184 -9.43 -11.71 -7.16
CA ASP A 184 -10.45 -12.16 -6.21
C ASP A 184 -10.34 -13.65 -5.88
N ALA A 185 -10.03 -14.47 -6.89
CA ALA A 185 -9.81 -15.90 -6.69
C ALA A 185 -8.49 -16.20 -5.97
N ILE A 186 -7.44 -15.40 -6.24
CA ILE A 186 -6.14 -15.57 -5.60
C ILE A 186 -6.16 -15.08 -4.14
N SER A 187 -6.79 -13.93 -3.88
CA SER A 187 -6.86 -13.31 -2.55
C SER A 187 -7.92 -13.94 -1.63
N GLY A 188 -8.87 -14.70 -2.20
CA GLY A 188 -10.00 -15.27 -1.47
C GLY A 188 -11.10 -14.24 -1.15
N THR A 189 -11.10 -13.08 -1.82
CA THR A 189 -12.10 -12.02 -1.61
C THR A 189 -13.45 -12.37 -2.25
N ALA A 190 -13.47 -13.20 -3.28
CA ALA A 190 -14.69 -13.65 -3.96
C ALA A 190 -15.76 -14.28 -3.03
N ARG A 191 -15.36 -14.84 -1.89
CA ARG A 191 -16.28 -15.42 -0.92
C ARG A 191 -17.08 -14.39 -0.10
N LYS A 192 -16.60 -13.16 0.06
CA LYS A 192 -17.30 -12.12 0.84
C LYS A 192 -18.45 -11.46 0.07
N ALA A 193 -18.36 -11.38 -1.26
CA ALA A 193 -19.40 -10.76 -2.11
C ALA A 193 -20.69 -11.59 -2.20
N GLN A 194 -20.64 -12.92 -2.05
CA GLN A 194 -21.81 -13.79 -2.13
C GLN A 194 -22.73 -13.80 -0.88
N PHE A 195 -22.24 -13.30 0.26
CA PHE A 195 -23.03 -13.30 1.51
C PHE A 195 -23.81 -11.99 1.79
N ASN A 196 -23.66 -10.97 0.93
CA ASN A 196 -24.31 -9.67 1.11
C ASN A 196 -25.47 -9.40 0.14
N LEU A 197 -26.04 -10.44 -0.47
CA LEU A 197 -27.34 -10.26 -1.16
C LEU A 197 -28.41 -10.19 -0.08
N PRO A 198 -29.18 -9.08 0.04
CA PRO A 198 -30.33 -9.05 0.92
C PRO A 198 -31.32 -10.10 0.43
N LEU A 199 -31.69 -11.04 1.30
CA LEU A 199 -32.85 -11.88 1.06
C LEU A 199 -34.04 -10.94 0.86
N GLY A 200 -34.58 -10.91 -0.35
CA GLY A 200 -35.79 -10.15 -0.64
C GLY A 200 -36.90 -10.55 0.32
N PRO A 201 -37.86 -9.64 0.56
CA PRO A 201 -38.97 -9.90 1.46
C PRO A 201 -39.83 -11.08 0.96
N PRO A 202 -40.48 -11.79 1.90
CA PRO A 202 -41.32 -12.95 1.59
C PRO A 202 -42.56 -12.56 0.78
#